data_18303ab2f9a3347c5416a8bb0d18c1b4
#
_entry.id   18303ab2f9a3347c5416a8bb0d18c1b4
#
_cell.length_a   1.000
_cell.length_b   1.000
_cell.length_c   1.000
_cell.angle_alpha   90.00
_cell.angle_beta   90.00
_cell.angle_gamma   90.00
#
_symmetry.space_group_name_H-M   'P 1'
#
loop_
_entity.id
_entity.type
_entity.pdbx_description
1 polymer ?
#
loop_
_entity_poly.entity_id
_entity_poly.type
_entity_poly.pdbx_seq_one_letter_code
_entity_poly.pdbx_strand_id
1 'polypeptide(L)'
;MANDRNIVLKKNILMSAVLKMVGLATSLLIVPITIGYLDKEVYGVWMTMTSVLFWIGTFDIGLGNGMRNYLTEAISKQDYSLARKYICTTFSLLTVIALALGVIGLLPLSQLDYCSFFNTHAVSGESLRNATLVAIGFTLGNFVLKNVGFIFVAMQKYAVNDLLTVSGNVISMVII
;
A
#
# COMPACT_ATOMS: atom_id res chain seq x y z
N MET A 1 -15.66 0.32 -33.63
CA MET A 1 -14.44 -0.07 -32.90
C MET A 1 -13.69 1.11 -32.23
N ALA A 2 -13.29 2.19 -32.97
CA ALA A 2 -12.60 3.33 -32.30
C ALA A 2 -13.52 4.12 -31.35
N ASN A 3 -14.78 4.30 -31.73
CA ASN A 3 -15.76 5.05 -30.91
C ASN A 3 -16.13 4.31 -29.62
N ASP A 4 -16.31 2.99 -29.67
CA ASP A 4 -16.63 2.17 -28.50
C ASP A 4 -15.47 2.17 -27.49
N ARG A 5 -14.22 2.10 -27.98
CA ARG A 5 -13.02 2.20 -27.14
C ARG A 5 -12.92 3.55 -26.44
N ASN A 6 -13.25 4.64 -27.13
CA ASN A 6 -13.25 5.98 -26.55
C ASN A 6 -14.33 6.16 -25.49
N ILE A 7 -15.51 5.55 -25.66
CA ILE A 7 -16.60 5.57 -24.68
C ILE A 7 -16.17 4.81 -23.41
N VAL A 8 -15.59 3.62 -23.57
CA VAL A 8 -15.11 2.81 -22.44
C VAL A 8 -13.99 3.53 -21.67
N LEU A 9 -13.05 4.17 -22.40
CA LEU A 9 -11.99 4.96 -21.78
C LEU A 9 -12.54 6.16 -20.99
N LYS A 10 -13.47 6.94 -21.57
CA LYS A 10 -14.11 8.06 -20.90
C LYS A 10 -14.85 7.62 -19.63
N LYS A 11 -15.60 6.50 -19.71
CA LYS A 11 -16.29 5.94 -18.54
C LYS A 11 -15.33 5.52 -17.44
N ASN A 12 -14.22 4.86 -17.79
CA ASN A 12 -13.20 4.46 -16.82
C ASN A 12 -12.52 5.67 -16.17
N ILE A 13 -12.19 6.71 -16.93
CA ILE A 13 -11.59 7.95 -16.41
C ILE A 13 -12.55 8.65 -15.46
N LEU A 14 -13.83 8.80 -15.84
CA LEU A 14 -14.82 9.44 -14.99
C LEU A 14 -15.05 8.64 -13.70
N MET A 15 -15.17 7.32 -13.79
CA MET A 15 -15.30 6.43 -12.64
C MET A 15 -14.09 6.51 -11.72
N SER A 16 -12.86 6.51 -12.26
CA SER A 16 -11.63 6.75 -11.50
C SER A 16 -11.64 8.10 -10.78
N ALA A 17 -12.09 9.16 -11.45
CA ALA A 17 -12.15 10.50 -10.84
C ALA A 17 -13.10 10.52 -9.64
N VAL A 18 -14.30 9.94 -9.78
CA VAL A 18 -15.27 9.83 -8.67
C VAL A 18 -14.71 9.00 -7.52
N LEU A 19 -14.12 7.83 -7.81
CA LEU A 19 -13.51 6.98 -6.79
C LEU A 19 -12.38 7.69 -6.04
N LYS A 20 -11.54 8.46 -6.74
CA LYS A 20 -10.48 9.27 -6.10
C LYS A 20 -11.04 10.35 -5.18
N MET A 21 -12.13 11.00 -5.58
CA MET A 21 -12.79 11.97 -4.69
C MET A 21 -13.36 11.31 -3.43
N VAL A 22 -13.98 10.13 -3.56
CA VAL A 22 -14.43 9.35 -2.40
C VAL A 22 -13.26 8.96 -1.52
N GLY A 23 -12.15 8.48 -2.12
CA GLY A 23 -10.93 8.15 -1.38
C GLY A 23 -10.33 9.33 -0.63
N LEU A 24 -10.29 10.52 -1.23
CA LEU A 24 -9.83 11.75 -0.59
C LEU A 24 -10.74 12.15 0.59
N ALA A 25 -12.07 12.12 0.38
CA ALA A 25 -13.02 12.41 1.43
C ALA A 25 -12.88 11.43 2.62
N THR A 26 -12.73 10.13 2.34
CA THR A 26 -12.49 9.10 3.36
C THR A 26 -11.19 9.36 4.11
N SER A 27 -10.11 9.68 3.42
CA SER A 27 -8.80 9.98 4.04
C SER A 27 -8.85 11.21 4.95
N LEU A 28 -9.63 12.24 4.58
CA LEU A 28 -9.83 13.43 5.40
C LEU A 28 -10.67 13.15 6.65
N LEU A 29 -11.64 12.23 6.55
CA LEU A 29 -12.51 11.87 7.68
C LEU A 29 -11.82 10.91 8.68
N ILE A 30 -10.91 10.06 8.23
CA ILE A 30 -10.18 9.14 9.11
C ILE A 30 -9.42 9.89 10.21
N VAL A 31 -8.78 11.01 9.88
CA VAL A 31 -7.95 11.78 10.84
C VAL A 31 -8.77 12.26 12.05
N PRO A 32 -9.86 13.03 11.89
CA PRO A 32 -10.64 13.48 13.04
C PRO A 32 -11.33 12.35 13.81
N ILE A 33 -11.74 11.27 13.13
CA ILE A 33 -12.30 10.07 13.77
C ILE A 33 -11.24 9.42 14.66
N THR A 34 -10.05 9.21 14.14
CA THR A 34 -8.95 8.59 14.89
C THR A 34 -8.52 9.43 16.10
N ILE A 35 -8.42 10.76 15.95
CA ILE A 35 -8.09 11.66 17.07
C ILE A 35 -9.21 11.68 18.12
N GLY A 36 -10.47 11.54 17.70
CA GLY A 36 -11.60 11.49 18.63
C GLY A 36 -11.70 10.19 19.42
N TYR A 37 -11.11 9.10 18.89
CA TYR A 37 -11.14 7.77 19.51
C TYR A 37 -9.89 7.48 20.36
N LEU A 38 -8.71 7.93 19.90
CA LEU A 38 -7.44 7.74 20.59
C LEU A 38 -7.11 8.97 21.46
N ASP A 39 -6.53 8.73 22.64
CA ASP A 39 -5.89 9.79 23.40
C ASP A 39 -4.74 10.42 22.61
N LYS A 40 -4.43 11.69 22.89
CA LYS A 40 -3.38 12.44 22.18
C LYS A 40 -2.02 11.73 22.18
N GLU A 41 -1.67 11.09 23.30
CA GLU A 41 -0.41 10.37 23.47
C GLU A 41 -0.39 9.11 22.58
N VAL A 42 -1.45 8.30 22.59
CA VAL A 42 -1.59 7.10 21.77
C VAL A 42 -1.64 7.44 20.28
N TYR A 43 -2.30 8.56 19.94
CA TYR A 43 -2.29 9.07 18.56
C TYR A 43 -0.88 9.45 18.09
N GLY A 44 -0.08 10.09 18.97
CA GLY A 44 1.34 10.40 18.70
C GLY A 44 2.17 9.14 18.41
N VAL A 45 1.99 8.08 19.20
CA VAL A 45 2.61 6.77 18.98
C VAL A 45 2.23 6.20 17.61
N TRP A 46 0.93 6.21 17.28
CA TRP A 46 0.44 5.73 16.00
C TRP A 46 1.01 6.52 14.82
N MET A 47 1.10 7.85 14.93
CA MET A 47 1.70 8.72 13.90
C MET A 47 3.19 8.43 13.72
N THR A 48 3.92 8.21 14.80
CA THR A 48 5.35 7.87 14.75
C THR A 48 5.54 6.51 14.07
N MET A 49 4.76 5.51 14.48
CA MET A 49 4.81 4.18 13.91
C MET A 49 4.50 4.20 12.40
N THR A 50 3.43 4.86 11.99
CA THR A 50 3.06 4.95 10.57
C THR A 50 4.09 5.70 9.74
N SER A 51 4.75 6.71 10.31
CA SER A 51 5.85 7.44 9.65
C SER A 51 7.05 6.54 9.38
N VAL A 52 7.44 5.71 10.36
CA VAL A 52 8.52 4.73 10.18
C VAL A 52 8.13 3.68 9.13
N LEU A 53 6.91 3.17 9.18
CA LEU A 53 6.42 2.16 8.23
C LEU A 53 6.31 2.70 6.81
N PHE A 54 6.04 4.01 6.65
CA PHE A 54 6.00 4.66 5.34
C PHE A 54 7.34 4.54 4.59
N TRP A 55 8.47 4.59 5.29
CA TRP A 55 9.78 4.42 4.68
C TRP A 55 9.95 3.05 4.02
N ILE A 56 9.36 1.99 4.56
CA ILE A 56 9.39 0.65 3.94
C ILE A 56 8.83 0.70 2.52
N GLY A 57 7.78 1.47 2.30
CA GLY A 57 7.15 1.65 0.99
C GLY A 57 8.06 2.28 -0.07
N THR A 58 9.08 3.05 0.34
CA THR A 58 10.00 3.73 -0.57
C THR A 58 11.05 2.81 -1.18
N PHE A 59 11.31 1.64 -0.58
CA PHE A 59 12.27 0.65 -1.08
C PHE A 59 11.81 -0.10 -2.35
N ASP A 60 10.62 0.19 -2.86
CA ASP A 60 10.16 -0.31 -4.18
C ASP A 60 11.08 0.14 -5.34
N ILE A 61 11.79 1.28 -5.19
CA ILE A 61 12.76 1.82 -6.17
C ILE A 61 12.15 1.89 -7.60
N GLY A 62 10.84 1.98 -7.70
CA GLY A 62 10.15 2.08 -8.98
C GLY A 62 9.98 0.76 -9.74
N LEU A 63 10.21 -0.40 -9.11
CA LEU A 63 10.04 -1.72 -9.74
C LEU A 63 8.63 -1.92 -10.28
N GLY A 64 7.61 -1.50 -9.53
CA GLY A 64 6.22 -1.55 -9.97
C GLY A 64 5.96 -0.71 -11.22
N ASN A 65 6.51 0.51 -11.28
CA ASN A 65 6.41 1.39 -12.47
C ASN A 65 7.16 0.81 -13.67
N GLY A 66 8.35 0.25 -13.45
CA GLY A 66 9.12 -0.46 -14.47
C GLY A 66 8.32 -1.63 -15.05
N MET A 67 7.82 -2.50 -14.18
CA MET A 67 6.96 -3.62 -14.57
C MET A 67 5.77 -3.14 -15.40
N ARG A 68 5.06 -2.10 -14.97
CA ARG A 68 3.91 -1.55 -15.69
C ARG A 68 4.26 -1.19 -17.13
N ASN A 69 5.39 -0.50 -17.36
CA ASN A 69 5.79 -0.05 -18.69
C ASN A 69 6.10 -1.22 -19.62
N TYR A 70 6.95 -2.16 -19.17
CA TYR A 70 7.27 -3.36 -19.93
C TYR A 70 6.07 -4.29 -20.16
N LEU A 71 5.19 -4.39 -19.16
CA LEU A 71 3.96 -5.16 -19.26
C LEU A 71 3.01 -4.56 -20.30
N THR A 72 2.86 -3.23 -20.34
CA THR A 72 2.04 -2.54 -21.34
C THR A 72 2.57 -2.82 -22.74
N GLU A 73 3.88 -2.79 -22.95
CA GLU A 73 4.52 -3.10 -24.23
C GLU A 73 4.28 -4.56 -24.64
N ALA A 74 4.51 -5.51 -23.74
CA ALA A 74 4.29 -6.93 -24.00
C ALA A 74 2.83 -7.25 -24.34
N ILE A 75 1.87 -6.66 -23.63
CA ILE A 75 0.45 -6.81 -23.90
C ILE A 75 0.09 -6.22 -25.29
N SER A 76 0.64 -5.07 -25.65
CA SER A 76 0.39 -4.45 -26.96
C SER A 76 0.89 -5.30 -28.14
N LYS A 77 1.96 -6.06 -27.92
CA LYS A 77 2.53 -7.02 -28.87
C LYS A 77 1.88 -8.41 -28.80
N GLN A 78 0.91 -8.61 -27.91
CA GLN A 78 0.26 -9.90 -27.64
C GLN A 78 1.22 -11.00 -27.17
N ASP A 79 2.40 -10.62 -26.64
CA ASP A 79 3.36 -11.55 -26.07
C ASP A 79 3.07 -11.81 -24.59
N TYR A 80 2.10 -12.68 -24.34
CA TYR A 80 1.68 -13.04 -22.98
C TYR A 80 2.75 -13.85 -22.23
N SER A 81 3.66 -14.52 -22.94
CA SER A 81 4.78 -15.25 -22.33
C SER A 81 5.77 -14.27 -21.69
N LEU A 82 6.12 -13.22 -22.42
CA LEU A 82 6.97 -12.14 -21.94
C LEU A 82 6.28 -11.33 -20.83
N ALA A 83 5.01 -11.04 -20.96
CA ALA A 83 4.20 -10.38 -19.93
C ALA A 83 4.25 -11.13 -18.60
N ARG A 84 4.06 -12.47 -18.64
CA ARG A 84 4.17 -13.33 -17.45
C ARG A 84 5.55 -13.29 -16.81
N LYS A 85 6.62 -13.30 -17.62
CA LYS A 85 8.01 -13.21 -17.12
C LYS A 85 8.22 -11.92 -16.34
N TYR A 86 7.79 -10.76 -16.86
CA TYR A 86 7.91 -9.48 -16.16
C TYR A 86 7.19 -9.48 -14.82
N ILE A 87 5.95 -9.97 -14.77
CA ILE A 87 5.19 -10.10 -13.53
C ILE A 87 5.94 -10.98 -12.52
N CYS A 88 6.29 -12.22 -12.91
CA CYS A 88 6.94 -13.17 -12.02
C CYS A 88 8.28 -12.62 -11.49
N THR A 89 9.11 -12.03 -12.36
CA THR A 89 10.41 -11.48 -11.96
C THR A 89 10.24 -10.32 -10.97
N THR A 90 9.32 -9.39 -11.24
CA THR A 90 9.08 -8.24 -10.35
C THR A 90 8.56 -8.70 -8.99
N PHE A 91 7.57 -9.58 -8.95
CA PHE A 91 7.04 -10.07 -7.68
C PHE A 91 8.07 -10.90 -6.89
N SER A 92 8.91 -11.68 -7.57
CA SER A 92 10.01 -12.40 -6.92
C SER A 92 11.02 -11.43 -6.29
N LEU A 93 11.43 -10.39 -7.03
CA LEU A 93 12.35 -9.36 -6.51
C LEU A 93 11.74 -8.61 -5.32
N LEU A 94 10.49 -8.17 -5.44
CA LEU A 94 9.79 -7.48 -4.35
C LEU A 94 9.67 -8.36 -3.10
N THR A 95 9.41 -9.66 -3.28
CA THR A 95 9.34 -10.61 -2.17
C THR A 95 10.70 -10.77 -1.50
N VAL A 96 11.78 -10.89 -2.28
CA VAL A 96 13.14 -10.96 -1.72
C VAL A 96 13.48 -9.69 -0.96
N ILE A 97 13.16 -8.51 -1.51
CA ILE A 97 13.37 -7.22 -0.82
C ILE A 97 12.55 -7.16 0.47
N ALA A 98 11.27 -7.55 0.43
CA ALA A 98 10.41 -7.58 1.62
C ALA A 98 10.96 -8.50 2.72
N LEU A 99 11.44 -9.69 2.35
CA LEU A 99 12.06 -10.62 3.29
C LEU A 99 13.35 -10.05 3.87
N ALA A 100 14.20 -9.45 3.04
CA ALA A 100 15.43 -8.80 3.50
C ALA A 100 15.14 -7.65 4.48
N LEU A 101 14.20 -6.77 4.15
CA LEU A 101 13.75 -5.69 5.03
C LEU A 101 13.15 -6.23 6.33
N GLY A 102 12.38 -7.33 6.26
CA GLY A 102 11.83 -8.00 7.43
C GLY A 102 12.92 -8.51 8.35
N VAL A 103 13.90 -9.25 7.81
CA VAL A 103 15.03 -9.78 8.61
C VAL A 103 15.87 -8.66 9.22
N ILE A 104 16.25 -7.65 8.41
CA ILE A 104 17.05 -6.51 8.89
C ILE A 104 16.29 -5.68 9.93
N GLY A 105 14.98 -5.48 9.74
CA GLY A 105 14.15 -4.72 10.66
C GLY A 105 13.87 -5.45 11.97
N LEU A 106 13.67 -6.78 11.94
CA LEU A 106 13.35 -7.57 13.13
C LEU A 106 14.53 -7.68 14.12
N LEU A 107 15.77 -7.66 13.64
CA LEU A 107 16.97 -7.79 14.50
C LEU A 107 17.05 -6.66 15.55
N PRO A 108 17.02 -5.36 15.19
CA PRO A 108 17.05 -4.30 16.18
C PRO A 108 15.76 -4.22 17.01
N LEU A 109 14.60 -4.57 16.43
CA LEU A 109 13.32 -4.50 17.11
C LEU A 109 13.18 -5.49 18.27
N SER A 110 13.92 -6.61 18.26
CA SER A 110 13.91 -7.57 19.35
C SER A 110 14.58 -7.04 20.63
N GLN A 111 15.45 -6.03 20.52
CA GLN A 111 16.23 -5.46 21.62
C GLN A 111 15.78 -4.03 22.00
N LEU A 112 14.76 -3.50 21.34
CA LEU A 112 14.31 -2.13 21.50
C LEU A 112 13.46 -1.98 22.76
N ASP A 113 13.78 -0.96 23.58
CA ASP A 113 12.85 -0.49 24.60
C ASP A 113 11.76 0.38 23.92
N TYR A 114 10.61 -0.23 23.69
CA TYR A 114 9.51 0.40 22.97
C TYR A 114 8.95 1.63 23.69
N CYS A 115 8.91 1.62 25.03
CA CYS A 115 8.44 2.74 25.82
C CYS A 115 9.34 3.97 25.63
N SER A 116 10.67 3.78 25.71
CA SER A 116 11.64 4.84 25.47
C SER A 116 11.65 5.30 24.01
N PHE A 117 11.52 4.37 23.05
CA PHE A 117 11.52 4.71 21.62
C PHE A 117 10.32 5.58 21.22
N PHE A 118 9.13 5.23 21.69
CA PHE A 118 7.92 6.01 21.43
C PHE A 118 7.69 7.14 22.43
N ASN A 119 8.55 7.25 23.45
CA ASN A 119 8.46 8.24 24.54
C ASN A 119 7.04 8.29 25.14
N THR A 120 6.51 7.13 25.50
CA THR A 120 5.15 6.99 26.04
C THR A 120 5.11 6.07 27.24
N HIS A 121 4.22 6.38 28.17
CA HIS A 121 3.85 5.52 29.30
C HIS A 121 2.36 5.14 29.29
N ALA A 122 1.58 5.62 28.29
CA ALA A 122 0.16 5.33 28.16
C ALA A 122 -0.13 3.89 27.74
N VAL A 123 0.84 3.22 27.11
CA VAL A 123 0.70 1.85 26.59
C VAL A 123 1.86 1.00 27.07
N SER A 124 1.61 -0.25 27.43
CA SER A 124 2.66 -1.17 27.86
C SER A 124 3.64 -1.48 26.72
N GLY A 125 4.92 -1.65 27.04
CA GLY A 125 5.97 -1.97 26.06
C GLY A 125 5.69 -3.25 25.28
N GLU A 126 5.03 -4.24 25.90
CA GLU A 126 4.62 -5.48 25.25
C GLU A 126 3.52 -5.23 24.18
N SER A 127 2.53 -4.41 24.50
CA SER A 127 1.48 -4.03 23.55
C SER A 127 2.06 -3.25 22.38
N LEU A 128 2.97 -2.31 22.63
CA LEU A 128 3.68 -1.55 21.59
C LEU A 128 4.51 -2.47 20.69
N ARG A 129 5.22 -3.42 21.27
CA ARG A 129 5.99 -4.42 20.52
C ARG A 129 5.09 -5.24 19.61
N ASN A 130 4.01 -5.79 20.14
CA ASN A 130 3.09 -6.64 19.38
C ASN A 130 2.43 -5.85 18.26
N ALA A 131 1.94 -4.62 18.52
CA ALA A 131 1.37 -3.74 17.53
C ALA A 131 2.38 -3.40 16.41
N THR A 132 3.63 -3.09 16.78
CA THR A 132 4.69 -2.78 15.82
C THR A 132 5.02 -3.99 14.93
N LEU A 133 5.16 -5.18 15.50
CA LEU A 133 5.44 -6.41 14.73
C LEU A 133 4.31 -6.74 13.76
N VAL A 134 3.06 -6.64 14.19
CA VAL A 134 1.88 -6.85 13.35
C VAL A 134 1.86 -5.81 12.22
N ALA A 135 2.07 -4.53 12.54
CA ALA A 135 2.07 -3.44 11.57
C ALA A 135 3.19 -3.61 10.52
N ILE A 136 4.40 -4.02 10.92
CA ILE A 136 5.49 -4.34 9.99
C ILE A 136 5.10 -5.51 9.09
N GLY A 137 4.57 -6.59 9.63
CA GLY A 137 4.13 -7.75 8.85
C GLY A 137 3.12 -7.38 7.77
N PHE A 138 2.08 -6.61 8.13
CA PHE A 138 1.10 -6.11 7.16
C PHE A 138 1.72 -5.14 6.16
N THR A 139 2.65 -4.28 6.57
CA THR A 139 3.32 -3.33 5.68
C THR A 139 4.20 -4.04 4.66
N LEU A 140 4.95 -5.06 5.06
CA LEU A 140 5.76 -5.88 4.16
C LEU A 140 4.88 -6.68 3.18
N GLY A 141 3.76 -7.23 3.65
CA GLY A 141 2.77 -7.86 2.78
C GLY A 141 2.19 -6.88 1.76
N ASN A 142 1.78 -5.70 2.22
CA ASN A 142 1.26 -4.64 1.36
C ASN A 142 2.32 -4.11 0.38
N PHE A 143 3.60 -4.05 0.77
CA PHE A 143 4.72 -3.66 -0.09
C PHE A 143 4.77 -4.51 -1.38
N VAL A 144 4.54 -5.81 -1.28
CA VAL A 144 4.47 -6.72 -2.43
C VAL A 144 3.11 -6.58 -3.13
N LEU A 145 2.00 -6.66 -2.40
CA LEU A 145 0.65 -6.76 -2.95
C LEU A 145 0.18 -5.48 -3.66
N LYS A 146 0.60 -4.28 -3.21
CA LYS A 146 0.26 -3.01 -3.87
C LYS A 146 0.63 -2.99 -5.36
N ASN A 147 1.64 -3.79 -5.75
CA ASN A 147 2.12 -3.86 -7.12
C ASN A 147 1.14 -4.58 -8.08
N VAL A 148 0.13 -5.29 -7.56
CA VAL A 148 -0.99 -5.80 -8.36
C VAL A 148 -1.73 -4.65 -9.06
N GLY A 149 -1.80 -3.48 -8.43
CA GLY A 149 -2.40 -2.28 -9.02
C GLY A 149 -1.75 -1.88 -10.34
N PHE A 150 -0.42 -2.01 -10.46
CA PHE A 150 0.29 -1.69 -11.71
C PHE A 150 -0.07 -2.64 -12.86
N ILE A 151 -0.48 -3.88 -12.57
CA ILE A 151 -0.97 -4.82 -13.59
C ILE A 151 -2.30 -4.31 -14.16
N PHE A 152 -3.23 -3.88 -13.30
CA PHE A 152 -4.50 -3.29 -13.76
C PHE A 152 -4.28 -2.01 -14.57
N VAL A 153 -3.33 -1.17 -14.16
CA VAL A 153 -2.97 0.04 -14.89
C VAL A 153 -2.37 -0.28 -16.26
N ALA A 154 -1.48 -1.28 -16.35
CA ALA A 154 -0.92 -1.75 -17.62
C ALA A 154 -2.00 -2.27 -18.59
N MET A 155 -3.06 -2.89 -18.04
CA MET A 155 -4.23 -3.36 -18.78
C MET A 155 -5.26 -2.24 -19.07
N GLN A 156 -4.96 -0.98 -18.75
CA GLN A 156 -5.85 0.18 -18.88
C GLN A 156 -7.14 0.07 -18.02
N LYS A 157 -7.12 -0.76 -16.98
CA LYS A 157 -8.25 -0.94 -16.05
C LYS A 157 -8.08 -0.06 -14.79
N TYR A 158 -7.91 1.25 -14.99
CA TYR A 158 -7.70 2.22 -13.91
C TYR A 158 -8.80 2.19 -12.85
N ALA A 159 -10.07 2.11 -13.30
CA ALA A 159 -11.21 2.09 -12.39
C ALA A 159 -11.19 0.89 -11.43
N VAL A 160 -10.68 -0.27 -11.86
CA VAL A 160 -10.53 -1.46 -11.01
C VAL A 160 -9.47 -1.22 -9.93
N ASN A 161 -8.32 -0.65 -10.31
CA ASN A 161 -7.26 -0.31 -9.37
C ASN A 161 -7.76 0.70 -8.32
N ASP A 162 -8.44 1.75 -8.76
CA ASP A 162 -8.96 2.78 -7.87
C ASP A 162 -10.08 2.25 -6.96
N LEU A 163 -10.94 1.35 -7.48
CA LEU A 163 -11.96 0.67 -6.67
C LEU A 163 -11.35 -0.16 -5.54
N LEU A 164 -10.32 -0.95 -5.84
CA LEU A 164 -9.61 -1.74 -4.82
C LEU A 164 -9.00 -0.85 -3.73
N THR A 165 -8.37 0.26 -4.12
CA THR A 165 -7.78 1.20 -3.18
C THR A 165 -8.83 1.86 -2.30
N VAL A 166 -9.91 2.37 -2.90
CA VAL A 166 -10.98 3.07 -2.17
C VAL A 166 -11.74 2.11 -1.27
N SER A 167 -12.03 0.89 -1.74
CA SER A 167 -12.70 -0.11 -0.89
C SER A 167 -11.88 -0.47 0.34
N GLY A 168 -10.55 -0.58 0.21
CA GLY A 168 -9.65 -0.77 1.34
C GLY A 168 -9.72 0.38 2.34
N ASN A 169 -9.70 1.62 1.87
CA ASN A 169 -9.80 2.80 2.72
C ASN A 169 -11.15 2.89 3.44
N VAL A 170 -12.26 2.60 2.74
CA VAL A 170 -13.60 2.60 3.34
C VAL A 170 -13.74 1.51 4.40
N ILE A 171 -13.27 0.30 4.10
CA ILE A 171 -13.26 -0.80 5.08
C ILE A 171 -12.44 -0.43 6.31
N SER A 172 -11.26 0.15 6.12
CA SER A 172 -10.43 0.62 7.23
C SER A 172 -11.16 1.65 8.09
N MET A 173 -11.86 2.61 7.48
CA MET A 173 -12.64 3.62 8.19
C MET A 173 -13.81 3.02 9.01
N VAL A 174 -14.42 1.93 8.53
CA VAL A 174 -15.53 1.25 9.23
C VAL A 174 -15.04 0.40 10.42
N ILE A 175 -13.80 -0.09 10.34
CA ILE A 175 -13.21 -0.94 11.41
C ILE A 175 -12.65 -0.10 12.58
N ILE A 176 -12.29 1.15 12.33
CA ILE A 176 -11.84 2.11 13.36
C ILE A 176 -13.00 2.58 14.21
#